data_21a0ee069e23ae777f3bd8f889521a6e
#
_entry.id   21a0ee069e23ae777f3bd8f889521a6e
#
_cell.length_a   1.000
_cell.length_b   1.000
_cell.length_c   1.000
_cell.angle_alpha   90.00
_cell.angle_beta   90.00
_cell.angle_gamma   90.00
#
_symmetry.space_group_name_H-M   'P 1'
#
loop_
_entity.id
_entity.type
_entity.pdbx_description
1 polymer ?
#
loop_
_entity_poly.entity_id
_entity_poly.type
_entity_poly.pdbx_seq_one_letter_code
_entity_poly.pdbx_strand_id
1 'polypeptide(L)'
;MSPDAVVRAWFKEVWDEGKEDAIDRLLAPDAVAHGLGPDEIRGPDAFKPYVRAMRGALGDLEVEVIQTLTDGDRVAAHCHVVARHVGALFGAPATQRPVDFWGITIVRVRDGRIVEGWNCFDFLRMYQQMGWVADPPLPQK
;
A
#
# COMPACT_ATOMS: atom_id res chain seq x y z
N MET A 1 15.73 -3.50 14.13
CA MET A 1 15.69 -2.43 13.09
C MET A 1 15.02 -1.19 13.67
N SER A 2 15.46 -0.02 13.21
CA SER A 2 14.79 1.25 13.53
C SER A 2 13.37 1.26 12.96
N PRO A 3 12.47 2.10 13.50
CA PRO A 3 11.14 2.25 12.89
C PRO A 3 11.18 2.60 11.41
N ASP A 4 12.07 3.49 10.99
CA ASP A 4 12.26 3.84 9.58
C ASP A 4 12.65 2.60 8.74
N ALA A 5 13.59 1.81 9.21
CA ALA A 5 14.05 0.60 8.51
C ALA A 5 12.93 -0.43 8.38
N VAL A 6 12.09 -0.58 9.40
CA VAL A 6 10.94 -1.49 9.36
C VAL A 6 9.97 -1.08 8.25
N VAL A 7 9.64 0.21 8.16
CA VAL A 7 8.71 0.72 7.14
C VAL A 7 9.29 0.56 5.73
N ARG A 8 10.58 0.83 5.54
CA ARG A 8 11.23 0.63 4.24
C ARG A 8 11.27 -0.84 3.84
N ALA A 9 11.57 -1.73 4.79
CA ALA A 9 11.54 -3.18 4.55
C ALA A 9 10.13 -3.66 4.21
N TRP A 10 9.10 -3.11 4.86
CA TRP A 10 7.70 -3.43 4.58
C TRP A 10 7.35 -3.18 3.11
N PHE A 11 7.61 -1.98 2.60
CA PHE A 11 7.29 -1.67 1.22
C PHE A 11 8.13 -2.47 0.23
N LYS A 12 9.39 -2.69 0.52
CA LYS A 12 10.30 -3.44 -0.35
C LYS A 12 9.95 -4.93 -0.39
N GLU A 13 9.88 -5.57 0.76
CA GLU A 13 9.75 -7.04 0.81
C GLU A 13 8.31 -7.49 0.60
N VAL A 14 7.33 -6.79 1.18
CA VAL A 14 5.92 -7.20 1.09
C VAL A 14 5.33 -6.78 -0.26
N TRP A 15 5.47 -5.50 -0.61
CA TRP A 15 4.79 -4.96 -1.78
C TRP A 15 5.56 -5.15 -3.09
N ASP A 16 6.85 -4.85 -3.12
CA ASP A 16 7.64 -5.01 -4.34
C ASP A 16 7.97 -6.49 -4.61
N GLU A 17 8.44 -7.19 -3.59
CA GLU A 17 8.94 -8.56 -3.74
C GLU A 17 7.87 -9.63 -3.48
N GLY A 18 6.77 -9.29 -2.84
CA GLY A 18 5.67 -10.21 -2.58
C GLY A 18 5.99 -11.32 -1.60
N LYS A 19 6.88 -11.08 -0.65
CA LYS A 19 7.28 -12.07 0.35
C LYS A 19 6.27 -12.12 1.48
N GLU A 20 5.44 -13.17 1.52
CA GLU A 20 4.43 -13.30 2.55
C GLU A 20 5.01 -13.55 3.94
N ASP A 21 6.18 -14.20 4.03
CA ASP A 21 6.87 -14.36 5.31
C ASP A 21 7.30 -13.02 5.92
N ALA A 22 7.55 -12.01 5.08
CA ALA A 22 7.85 -10.66 5.56
C ALA A 22 6.65 -10.04 6.28
N ILE A 23 5.43 -10.38 5.89
CA ILE A 23 4.22 -9.93 6.59
C ILE A 23 4.26 -10.44 8.04
N ASP A 24 4.58 -11.71 8.24
CA ASP A 24 4.68 -12.28 9.60
C ASP A 24 5.81 -11.69 10.42
N ARG A 25 6.94 -11.35 9.77
CA ARG A 25 8.10 -10.79 10.47
C ARG A 25 7.93 -9.32 10.83
N LEU A 26 7.29 -8.55 9.97
CA LEU A 26 7.24 -7.08 10.09
C LEU A 26 5.92 -6.57 10.66
N LEU A 27 4.87 -7.37 10.67
CA LEU A 27 3.55 -6.97 11.17
C LEU A 27 3.27 -7.69 12.47
N ALA A 28 2.92 -6.96 13.51
CA ALA A 28 2.55 -7.56 14.79
C ALA A 28 1.28 -8.41 14.66
N PRO A 29 1.12 -9.48 15.47
CA PRO A 29 -0.05 -10.35 15.36
C PRO A 29 -1.38 -9.64 15.52
N ASP A 30 -1.42 -8.56 16.28
CA ASP A 30 -2.63 -7.77 16.56
C ASP A 30 -2.60 -6.40 15.86
N ALA A 31 -1.76 -6.23 14.86
CA ALA A 31 -1.63 -4.97 14.14
C ALA A 31 -2.93 -4.59 13.43
N VAL A 32 -3.17 -3.29 13.33
CA VAL A 32 -4.36 -2.74 12.68
C VAL A 32 -3.94 -1.81 11.55
N ALA A 33 -4.45 -2.07 10.34
CA ALA A 33 -4.26 -1.21 9.18
C ALA A 33 -5.57 -0.50 8.83
N HIS A 34 -5.50 0.84 8.77
CA HIS A 34 -6.61 1.71 8.41
C HIS A 34 -6.40 2.28 6.99
N GLY A 35 -7.49 2.60 6.30
CA GLY A 35 -7.45 3.36 5.05
C GLY A 35 -7.17 2.56 3.80
N LEU A 36 -7.21 1.23 3.85
CA LEU A 36 -7.01 0.35 2.70
C LEU A 36 -8.31 -0.19 2.12
N GLY A 37 -9.43 0.16 2.71
CA GLY A 37 -10.76 -0.26 2.30
C GLY A 37 -11.77 0.24 3.32
N PRO A 38 -13.05 -0.17 3.21
CA PRO A 38 -14.09 0.28 4.14
C PRO A 38 -13.89 -0.26 5.56
N ASP A 39 -13.23 -1.42 5.69
CA ASP A 39 -12.98 -2.06 6.98
C ASP A 39 -11.49 -2.06 7.32
N GLU A 40 -11.19 -2.09 8.62
CA GLU A 40 -9.83 -2.29 9.10
C GLU A 40 -9.34 -3.70 8.77
N ILE A 41 -8.02 -3.81 8.51
CA ILE A 41 -7.38 -5.11 8.34
C ILE A 41 -6.60 -5.40 9.62
N ARG A 42 -6.89 -6.54 10.27
CA ARG A 42 -6.29 -6.90 11.55
C ARG A 42 -5.41 -8.14 11.42
N GLY A 43 -4.13 -7.97 11.70
CA GLY A 43 -3.16 -9.03 11.78
C GLY A 43 -2.66 -9.55 10.44
N PRO A 44 -1.57 -10.37 10.47
CA PRO A 44 -0.95 -10.89 9.26
C PRO A 44 -1.86 -11.77 8.41
N ASP A 45 -2.68 -12.62 9.03
CA ASP A 45 -3.50 -13.56 8.27
C ASP A 45 -4.61 -12.86 7.46
N ALA A 46 -5.13 -11.74 7.96
CA ALA A 46 -6.10 -10.93 7.22
C ALA A 46 -5.41 -10.05 6.17
N PHE A 47 -4.16 -9.68 6.40
CA PHE A 47 -3.41 -8.81 5.47
C PHE A 47 -2.93 -9.58 4.23
N LYS A 48 -2.57 -10.84 4.35
CA LYS A 48 -2.05 -11.65 3.23
C LYS A 48 -3.01 -11.72 2.04
N PRO A 49 -4.33 -11.98 2.21
CA PRO A 49 -5.26 -11.97 1.08
C PRO A 49 -5.35 -10.61 0.38
N TYR A 50 -5.24 -9.52 1.13
CA TYR A 50 -5.24 -8.18 0.57
C TYR A 50 -4.02 -7.95 -0.33
N VAL A 51 -2.84 -8.32 0.14
CA VAL A 51 -1.60 -8.20 -0.65
C VAL A 51 -1.68 -9.07 -1.91
N ARG A 52 -2.15 -10.31 -1.78
CA ARG A 52 -2.32 -11.20 -2.95
C ARG A 52 -3.24 -10.60 -3.99
N ALA A 53 -4.39 -10.06 -3.56
CA ALA A 53 -5.37 -9.46 -4.47
C ALA A 53 -4.77 -8.25 -5.20
N MET A 54 -4.12 -7.36 -4.47
CA MET A 54 -3.53 -6.17 -5.06
C MET A 54 -2.36 -6.49 -5.99
N ARG A 55 -1.45 -7.37 -5.58
CA ARG A 55 -0.30 -7.74 -6.41
C ARG A 55 -0.72 -8.57 -7.63
N GLY A 56 -1.75 -9.39 -7.51
CA GLY A 56 -2.30 -10.14 -8.65
C GLY A 56 -2.95 -9.24 -9.68
N ALA A 57 -3.53 -8.13 -9.26
CA ALA A 57 -4.15 -7.15 -10.15
C ALA A 57 -3.13 -6.17 -10.74
N LEU A 58 -2.08 -5.82 -9.98
CA LEU A 58 -1.11 -4.79 -10.33
C LEU A 58 0.24 -5.44 -10.67
N GLY A 59 0.46 -5.69 -11.96
CA GLY A 59 1.72 -6.25 -12.46
C GLY A 59 2.85 -5.24 -12.39
N ASP A 60 4.08 -5.74 -12.23
CA ASP A 60 5.29 -4.90 -12.11
C ASP A 60 5.15 -3.83 -11.04
N LEU A 61 4.43 -4.17 -9.97
CA LEU A 61 4.18 -3.23 -8.87
C LEU A 61 5.48 -2.80 -8.21
N GLU A 62 5.66 -1.49 -8.12
CA GLU A 62 6.78 -0.88 -7.44
C GLU A 62 6.27 0.25 -6.56
N VAL A 63 6.58 0.16 -5.26
CA VAL A 63 6.27 1.21 -4.29
C VAL A 63 7.59 1.82 -3.84
N GLU A 64 7.89 3.00 -4.36
CA GLU A 64 9.10 3.72 -3.99
C GLU A 64 8.82 4.60 -2.78
N VAL A 65 9.58 4.42 -1.71
CA VAL A 65 9.54 5.33 -0.56
C VAL A 65 10.43 6.53 -0.89
N ILE A 66 9.80 7.66 -1.18
CA ILE A 66 10.49 8.87 -1.61
C ILE A 66 11.17 9.56 -0.43
N GLN A 67 10.46 9.65 0.69
CA GLN A 67 10.98 10.28 1.91
C GLN A 67 10.23 9.75 3.11
N THR A 68 10.87 9.84 4.26
CA THR A 68 10.27 9.49 5.54
C THR A 68 10.53 10.59 6.57
N LEU A 69 9.60 10.72 7.51
CA LEU A 69 9.76 11.55 8.70
C LEU A 69 9.51 10.66 9.90
N THR A 70 10.46 10.62 10.82
CA THR A 70 10.39 9.77 12.00
C THR A 70 10.30 10.60 13.25
N ASP A 71 9.32 10.30 14.11
CA ASP A 71 9.18 10.88 15.44
C ASP A 71 8.94 9.75 16.43
N GLY A 72 9.99 9.39 17.17
CA GLY A 72 9.94 8.28 18.12
C GLY A 72 9.60 6.96 17.43
N ASP A 73 8.49 6.36 17.82
CA ASP A 73 8.00 5.08 17.28
C ASP A 73 7.11 5.23 16.04
N ARG A 74 6.92 6.47 15.54
CA ARG A 74 6.06 6.76 14.38
C ARG A 74 6.88 7.20 13.18
N VAL A 75 6.50 6.70 12.01
CA VAL A 75 7.14 7.04 10.74
C VAL A 75 6.06 7.44 9.76
N ALA A 76 6.21 8.62 9.15
CA ALA A 76 5.43 9.00 7.99
C ALA A 76 6.26 8.68 6.75
N ALA A 77 5.68 7.93 5.80
CA ALA A 77 6.34 7.56 4.56
C ALA A 77 5.55 8.10 3.37
N HIS A 78 6.21 8.86 2.51
CA HIS A 78 5.65 9.39 1.27
C HIS A 78 6.09 8.46 0.14
N CYS A 79 5.11 7.88 -0.56
CA CYS A 79 5.35 6.80 -1.51
C CYS A 79 4.82 7.13 -2.90
N HIS A 80 5.55 6.67 -3.91
CA HIS A 80 5.12 6.71 -5.30
C HIS A 80 4.89 5.28 -5.77
N VAL A 81 3.71 5.02 -6.33
CA VAL A 81 3.29 3.69 -6.76
C VAL A 81 3.14 3.66 -8.27
N VAL A 82 3.79 2.71 -8.92
CA VAL A 82 3.62 2.46 -10.36
C VAL A 82 3.33 0.99 -10.58
N ALA A 83 2.47 0.69 -11.54
CA ALA A 83 2.11 -0.67 -11.90
C ALA A 83 1.34 -0.68 -13.22
N ARG A 84 0.94 -1.87 -13.66
CA ARG A 84 0.02 -2.07 -14.78
C ARG A 84 -1.15 -2.94 -14.31
N HIS A 85 -2.36 -2.55 -14.66
CA HIS A 85 -3.56 -3.30 -14.29
C HIS A 85 -3.69 -4.54 -15.18
N VAL A 86 -3.15 -5.68 -14.71
CA VAL A 86 -3.03 -6.91 -15.49
C VAL A 86 -4.00 -8.02 -15.06
N GLY A 87 -4.57 -7.92 -13.87
CA GLY A 87 -5.47 -8.92 -13.30
C GLY A 87 -6.78 -8.30 -12.83
N ALA A 88 -7.82 -9.12 -12.71
CA ALA A 88 -9.10 -8.66 -12.17
C ALA A 88 -8.93 -8.17 -10.74
N LEU A 89 -9.65 -7.09 -10.39
CA LEU A 89 -9.65 -6.52 -9.04
C LEU A 89 -11.10 -6.20 -8.66
N PHE A 90 -11.51 -6.67 -7.48
CA PHE A 90 -12.87 -6.46 -6.94
C PHE A 90 -13.98 -6.82 -7.95
N GLY A 91 -13.77 -7.90 -8.72
CA GLY A 91 -14.73 -8.37 -9.72
C GLY A 91 -14.69 -7.65 -11.06
N ALA A 92 -13.88 -6.60 -11.22
CA ALA A 92 -13.72 -5.90 -12.49
C ALA A 92 -12.54 -6.48 -13.29
N PRO A 93 -12.69 -6.64 -14.63
CA PRO A 93 -11.63 -7.24 -15.45
C PRO A 93 -10.42 -6.34 -15.61
N ALA A 94 -9.28 -6.94 -15.96
CA ALA A 94 -8.05 -6.22 -16.25
C ALA A 94 -8.21 -5.29 -17.45
N THR A 95 -7.61 -4.10 -17.38
CA THR A 95 -7.67 -3.09 -18.44
C THR A 95 -6.37 -2.95 -19.23
N GLN A 96 -5.26 -3.54 -18.73
CA GLN A 96 -3.91 -3.39 -19.26
C GLN A 96 -3.38 -1.95 -19.22
N ARG A 97 -4.06 -1.07 -18.48
CA ARG A 97 -3.65 0.34 -18.36
C ARG A 97 -2.56 0.51 -17.32
N PRO A 98 -1.61 1.45 -17.53
CA PRO A 98 -0.66 1.82 -16.49
C PRO A 98 -1.36 2.60 -15.39
N VAL A 99 -0.91 2.41 -14.15
CA VAL A 99 -1.33 3.21 -13.00
C VAL A 99 -0.11 3.85 -12.37
N ASP A 100 -0.29 5.07 -11.90
CA ASP A 100 0.77 5.91 -11.34
C ASP A 100 0.11 6.86 -10.35
N PHE A 101 0.31 6.60 -9.05
CA PHE A 101 -0.33 7.40 -8.02
C PHE A 101 0.55 7.50 -6.78
N TRP A 102 0.17 8.38 -5.86
CA TRP A 102 0.94 8.68 -4.68
C TRP A 102 0.16 8.35 -3.42
N GLY A 103 0.87 8.23 -2.32
CA GLY A 103 0.24 8.03 -1.03
C GLY A 103 1.17 8.37 0.11
N ILE A 104 0.56 8.55 1.28
CA ILE A 104 1.27 8.74 2.53
C ILE A 104 0.70 7.76 3.55
N THR A 105 1.57 7.16 4.32
CA THR A 105 1.17 6.33 5.45
C THR A 105 1.87 6.83 6.71
N ILE A 106 1.19 6.74 7.83
CA ILE A 106 1.79 6.90 9.15
C ILE A 106 1.77 5.52 9.81
N VAL A 107 2.92 5.07 10.30
CA VAL A 107 3.08 3.74 10.85
C VAL A 107 3.67 3.87 12.26
N ARG A 108 3.08 3.15 13.21
CA ARG A 108 3.66 3.01 14.55
C ARG A 108 4.35 1.66 14.65
N VAL A 109 5.59 1.67 15.10
CA VAL A 109 6.46 0.49 15.21
C VAL A 109 6.81 0.24 16.67
N ARG A 110 6.71 -1.00 17.09
CA ARG A 110 7.12 -1.44 18.44
C ARG A 110 7.85 -2.76 18.33
N ASP A 111 9.00 -2.86 18.98
CA ASP A 111 9.81 -4.08 19.01
C ASP A 111 10.11 -4.64 17.61
N GLY A 112 10.41 -3.75 16.65
CA GLY A 112 10.75 -4.11 15.28
C GLY A 112 9.58 -4.54 14.42
N ARG A 113 8.35 -4.33 14.85
CA ARG A 113 7.14 -4.70 14.12
C ARG A 113 6.14 -3.55 14.04
N ILE A 114 5.41 -3.50 12.94
CA ILE A 114 4.32 -2.55 12.76
C ILE A 114 3.15 -2.97 13.64
N VAL A 115 2.67 -2.06 14.49
CA VAL A 115 1.51 -2.31 15.37
C VAL A 115 0.26 -1.59 14.88
N GLU A 116 0.41 -0.50 14.14
CA GLU A 116 -0.72 0.23 13.57
C GLU A 116 -0.27 1.05 12.38
N GLY A 117 -1.11 1.16 11.36
CA GLY A 117 -0.84 1.97 10.17
C GLY A 117 -2.08 2.73 9.72
N TRP A 118 -1.88 4.00 9.36
CA TRP A 118 -2.92 4.87 8.80
C TRP A 118 -2.51 5.22 7.38
N ASN A 119 -3.25 4.68 6.41
CA ASN A 119 -2.90 4.77 4.99
C ASN A 119 -3.82 5.75 4.27
N CYS A 120 -3.23 6.58 3.44
CA CYS A 120 -3.97 7.51 2.59
C CYS A 120 -3.29 7.51 1.21
N PHE A 121 -3.63 6.51 0.40
CA PHE A 121 -3.18 6.40 -0.98
C PHE A 121 -4.27 6.91 -1.91
N ASP A 122 -3.88 7.51 -3.02
CA ASP A 122 -4.81 8.08 -3.98
C ASP A 122 -5.44 7.00 -4.87
N PHE A 123 -6.26 6.14 -4.26
CA PHE A 123 -6.96 5.08 -4.99
C PHE A 123 -7.98 5.63 -5.99
N LEU A 124 -8.53 6.82 -5.73
CA LEU A 124 -9.41 7.45 -6.71
C LEU A 124 -8.66 7.68 -8.03
N ARG A 125 -7.43 8.18 -7.97
CA ARG A 125 -6.60 8.36 -9.16
C ARG A 125 -6.31 7.04 -9.84
N MET A 126 -6.00 6.00 -9.08
CA MET A 126 -5.83 4.65 -9.62
C MET A 126 -7.08 4.18 -10.38
N TYR A 127 -8.27 4.35 -9.77
CA TYR A 127 -9.53 3.96 -10.41
C TYR A 127 -9.82 4.76 -11.66
N GLN A 128 -9.50 6.05 -11.69
CA GLN A 128 -9.61 6.89 -12.89
C GLN A 128 -8.69 6.38 -14.00
N GLN A 129 -7.46 6.03 -13.65
CA GLN A 129 -6.48 5.49 -14.61
C GLN A 129 -6.90 4.12 -15.15
N MET A 130 -7.57 3.32 -14.35
CA MET A 130 -8.18 2.05 -14.78
C MET A 130 -9.44 2.26 -15.63
N GLY A 131 -9.99 3.47 -15.67
CA GLY A 131 -11.21 3.76 -16.40
C GLY A 131 -12.50 3.40 -15.67
N TRP A 132 -12.41 3.12 -14.36
CA TRP A 132 -13.59 2.77 -13.55
C TRP A 132 -14.38 4.01 -13.11
N VAL A 133 -13.71 5.14 -12.99
CA VAL A 133 -14.27 6.41 -12.54
C VAL A 133 -13.84 7.49 -13.55
N ALA A 134 -14.77 8.36 -13.92
CA ALA A 134 -14.45 9.45 -14.84
C ALA A 134 -13.49 10.45 -14.19
N ASP A 135 -12.63 11.06 -15.01
CA ASP A 135 -11.81 12.18 -14.57
C ASP A 135 -12.70 13.37 -14.24
N PRO A 136 -12.40 14.13 -13.18
CA PRO A 136 -13.13 15.36 -12.91
C PRO A 136 -12.83 16.40 -13.99
N PRO A 137 -13.76 17.32 -14.27
CA PRO A 137 -13.47 18.41 -15.18
C PRO A 137 -12.36 19.28 -14.57
N LEU A 138 -11.36 19.61 -15.39
CA LEU A 138 -10.29 20.49 -14.96
C LEU A 138 -10.71 21.95 -15.04
N PRO A 139 -10.24 22.81 -14.12
CA PRO A 139 -10.51 24.24 -14.24
C PRO A 139 -9.95 24.79 -15.55
N GLN A 140 -10.72 25.64 -16.20
CA GLN A 140 -10.24 26.37 -17.37
C GLN A 140 -9.29 27.47 -16.91
N LYS A 141 -8.17 27.59 -17.63
CA LYS A 141 -7.19 28.65 -17.34
C LYS A 141 -7.55 29.93 -18.09
#